data_89c26bb9c08723793d8fd140d11b5d1e
#
_entry.id   89c26bb9c08723793d8fd140d11b5d1e
#
_cell.length_a   1.000
_cell.length_b   1.000
_cell.length_c   1.000
_cell.angle_alpha   90.00
_cell.angle_beta   90.00
_cell.angle_gamma   90.00
#
_symmetry.space_group_name_H-M   'P 1'
#
loop_
_entity.id
_entity.type
_entity.pdbx_description
1 polymer ?
#
loop_
_entity_poly.entity_id
_entity_poly.type
_entity_poly.pdbx_seq_one_letter_code
_entity_poly.pdbx_strand_id
1 'polypeptide(L)'
;VNNMRFESAYSKRVTKVSDSNAVSVITGDGAMTGVQNLKVSQLAKTAYMTGGKLTLKDNVTADTKLNALTKLSDLGIKGSDGSTVAGITTGDDTTLKIQSGDTSVDLNITKDTTISDVLSKLKEAGLNANFDTTQQRFYISAKDSGDAGNFSITATGTGADDLLKGLGITDANYIKGQDSVITLNNTEYTSNSNVFSINGLTITAL
;
A
#
# COMPACT_ATOMS: atom_id res chain seq x y z
N VAL A 1 6.26 35.53 -36.48
CA VAL A 1 6.65 35.19 -37.87
C VAL A 1 7.80 34.19 -37.87
N ASN A 2 8.64 34.11 -36.81
CA ASN A 2 9.78 33.18 -36.77
C ASN A 2 9.41 31.73 -36.47
N ASN A 3 8.24 31.47 -35.86
CA ASN A 3 7.82 30.11 -35.50
C ASN A 3 7.31 29.26 -36.68
N MET A 4 7.11 29.86 -37.83
CA MET A 4 6.67 29.16 -39.04
C MET A 4 7.83 28.68 -39.96
N ARG A 5 9.07 28.95 -39.58
CA ARG A 5 10.25 28.57 -40.39
C ARG A 5 10.94 27.29 -39.90
N PHE A 6 10.53 26.73 -38.77
CA PHE A 6 11.10 25.50 -38.23
C PHE A 6 10.18 24.33 -38.57
N GLU A 7 10.74 23.28 -39.10
CA GLU A 7 10.06 22.02 -39.44
C GLU A 7 9.26 21.44 -38.26
N SER A 8 9.73 21.70 -37.04
CA SER A 8 9.04 21.35 -35.79
C SER A 8 7.68 22.03 -35.57
N ALA A 9 7.44 23.20 -36.20
CA ALA A 9 6.15 23.89 -36.10
C ALA A 9 5.04 23.20 -36.95
N TYR A 10 5.44 22.38 -37.90
CA TYR A 10 4.53 21.66 -38.79
C TYR A 10 4.38 20.16 -38.45
N SER A 11 5.18 19.65 -37.50
CA SER A 11 5.21 18.24 -37.15
C SER A 11 4.39 17.89 -35.91
N LYS A 12 3.51 18.78 -35.46
CA LYS A 12 2.57 18.43 -34.33
C LYS A 12 1.70 17.27 -34.76
N ARG A 13 1.96 16.14 -34.12
CA ARG A 13 1.20 14.89 -34.29
C ARG A 13 0.12 14.81 -33.23
N VAL A 14 -1.03 14.26 -33.58
CA VAL A 14 -2.16 14.06 -32.70
C VAL A 14 -2.55 12.60 -32.75
N THR A 15 -2.80 12.00 -31.60
CA THR A 15 -3.31 10.64 -31.51
C THR A 15 -4.83 10.67 -31.39
N LYS A 16 -5.51 9.82 -32.15
CA LYS A 16 -6.93 9.54 -32.00
C LYS A 16 -7.08 8.14 -31.42
N VAL A 17 -7.75 8.02 -30.31
CA VAL A 17 -8.01 6.77 -29.61
C VAL A 17 -9.40 6.25 -30.01
N SER A 18 -9.53 4.95 -30.31
CA SER A 18 -10.82 4.34 -30.68
C SER A 18 -11.73 4.14 -29.47
N ASP A 19 -11.15 3.86 -28.28
CA ASP A 19 -11.87 3.74 -27.01
C ASP A 19 -11.21 4.62 -25.94
N SER A 20 -11.75 5.80 -25.74
CA SER A 20 -11.27 6.77 -24.76
C SER A 20 -11.64 6.42 -23.31
N ASN A 21 -12.48 5.39 -23.09
CA ASN A 21 -12.80 4.91 -21.73
C ASN A 21 -11.74 3.91 -21.24
N ALA A 22 -11.04 3.25 -22.16
CA ALA A 22 -10.01 2.26 -21.82
C ALA A 22 -8.61 2.86 -21.74
N VAL A 23 -8.36 3.93 -22.51
CA VAL A 23 -7.01 4.50 -22.63
C VAL A 23 -7.04 5.97 -23.02
N SER A 24 -6.11 6.74 -22.46
CA SER A 24 -5.78 8.10 -22.87
C SER A 24 -4.34 8.13 -23.43
N VAL A 25 -4.11 8.86 -24.51
CA VAL A 25 -2.79 8.95 -25.16
C VAL A 25 -2.45 10.41 -25.43
N ILE A 26 -1.25 10.82 -24.98
CA ILE A 26 -0.65 12.11 -25.30
C ILE A 26 0.51 11.87 -26.26
N THR A 27 0.52 12.60 -27.37
CA THR A 27 1.58 12.54 -28.37
C THR A 27 2.68 13.53 -28.02
N GLY A 28 3.90 13.06 -27.83
CA GLY A 28 5.09 13.87 -27.62
C GLY A 28 5.98 13.96 -28.86
N ASP A 29 7.10 14.62 -28.70
CA ASP A 29 8.11 14.74 -29.75
C ASP A 29 8.70 13.34 -30.06
N GLY A 30 8.89 13.06 -31.34
CA GLY A 30 9.45 11.80 -31.81
C GLY A 30 8.43 10.65 -31.99
N ALA A 31 7.15 10.86 -31.67
CA ALA A 31 6.13 9.85 -31.93
C ALA A 31 6.04 9.50 -33.43
N MET A 32 6.02 8.21 -33.74
CA MET A 32 5.89 7.74 -35.14
C MET A 32 4.43 7.80 -35.60
N THR A 33 4.24 8.08 -36.88
CA THR A 33 2.91 8.02 -37.53
C THR A 33 2.53 6.57 -37.82
N GLY A 34 1.26 6.25 -37.67
CA GLY A 34 0.71 4.94 -38.04
C GLY A 34 -0.39 4.50 -37.07
N VAL A 35 -1.13 3.48 -37.48
CA VAL A 35 -2.12 2.82 -36.63
C VAL A 35 -1.39 1.83 -35.72
N GLN A 36 -1.67 1.91 -34.44
CA GLN A 36 -1.10 1.02 -33.44
C GLN A 36 -2.22 0.25 -32.72
N ASN A 37 -1.95 -1.01 -32.39
CA ASN A 37 -2.87 -1.86 -31.64
C ASN A 37 -2.41 -1.90 -30.18
N LEU A 38 -3.32 -1.49 -29.29
CA LEU A 38 -3.10 -1.49 -27.85
C LEU A 38 -4.12 -2.40 -27.16
N LYS A 39 -3.62 -3.24 -26.26
CA LYS A 39 -4.43 -4.06 -25.35
C LYS A 39 -3.99 -3.74 -23.92
N VAL A 40 -4.93 -3.38 -23.05
CA VAL A 40 -4.71 -3.30 -21.60
C VAL A 40 -5.04 -4.67 -21.02
N SER A 41 -4.04 -5.32 -20.43
CA SER A 41 -4.19 -6.65 -19.83
C SER A 41 -4.46 -6.56 -18.33
N GLN A 42 -3.86 -5.57 -17.66
CA GLN A 42 -3.93 -5.40 -16.21
C GLN A 42 -3.68 -3.94 -15.85
N LEU A 43 -4.43 -3.43 -14.88
CA LEU A 43 -4.18 -2.13 -14.26
C LEU A 43 -3.31 -2.29 -13.01
N ALA A 44 -2.53 -1.26 -12.70
CA ALA A 44 -1.78 -1.19 -11.46
C ALA A 44 -2.72 -1.14 -10.25
N LYS A 45 -2.29 -1.78 -9.16
CA LYS A 45 -2.96 -1.72 -7.85
C LYS A 45 -1.97 -1.32 -6.78
N THR A 46 -2.46 -0.55 -5.81
CA THR A 46 -1.71 -0.22 -4.59
C THR A 46 -1.90 -1.33 -3.56
N ALA A 47 -0.83 -1.74 -2.89
CA ALA A 47 -0.93 -2.66 -1.76
C ALA A 47 -1.70 -2.01 -0.61
N TYR A 48 -2.66 -2.73 -0.03
CA TYR A 48 -3.54 -2.22 1.00
C TYR A 48 -3.87 -3.28 2.04
N MET A 49 -3.82 -2.91 3.33
CA MET A 49 -4.17 -3.78 4.45
C MET A 49 -5.25 -3.13 5.30
N THR A 50 -6.35 -3.87 5.50
CA THR A 50 -7.36 -3.57 6.51
C THR A 50 -7.15 -4.51 7.68
N GLY A 51 -6.69 -4.00 8.81
CA GLY A 51 -6.42 -4.79 10.00
C GLY A 51 -7.68 -5.40 10.61
N GLY A 52 -7.51 -6.47 11.38
CA GLY A 52 -8.56 -7.01 12.25
C GLY A 52 -8.97 -6.00 13.32
N LYS A 53 -10.14 -6.20 13.91
CA LYS A 53 -10.64 -5.33 14.98
C LYS A 53 -9.88 -5.60 16.28
N LEU A 54 -9.28 -4.55 16.84
CA LEU A 54 -8.60 -4.61 18.14
C LEU A 54 -9.62 -4.59 19.28
N THR A 55 -9.24 -5.19 20.39
CA THR A 55 -10.00 -5.18 21.65
C THR A 55 -9.05 -4.92 22.81
N LEU A 56 -9.58 -4.39 23.91
CA LEU A 56 -8.84 -4.29 25.17
C LEU A 56 -8.86 -5.64 25.88
N LYS A 57 -7.79 -5.94 26.66
CA LYS A 57 -7.78 -7.08 27.56
C LYS A 57 -8.81 -6.92 28.67
N ASP A 58 -9.21 -8.04 29.31
CA ASP A 58 -10.05 -7.99 30.48
C ASP A 58 -9.38 -7.19 31.61
N ASN A 59 -10.18 -6.54 32.44
CA ASN A 59 -9.75 -5.69 33.57
C ASN A 59 -9.11 -4.33 33.20
N VAL A 60 -9.13 -3.92 31.92
CA VAL A 60 -8.95 -2.51 31.57
C VAL A 60 -10.29 -1.81 31.81
N THR A 61 -10.27 -0.71 32.56
CA THR A 61 -11.50 0.01 33.00
C THR A 61 -12.40 0.32 31.81
N ALA A 62 -13.70 0.05 31.94
CA ALA A 62 -14.71 0.14 30.88
C ALA A 62 -14.79 1.52 30.16
N ASP A 63 -14.27 2.59 30.76
CA ASP A 63 -14.22 3.94 30.18
C ASP A 63 -13.01 4.18 29.27
N THR A 64 -12.09 3.21 29.17
CA THR A 64 -10.91 3.35 28.32
C THR A 64 -11.26 2.97 26.89
N LYS A 65 -11.43 3.96 26.03
CA LYS A 65 -11.60 3.74 24.60
C LYS A 65 -10.25 3.54 23.92
N LEU A 66 -10.18 2.57 23.00
CA LEU A 66 -9.03 2.40 22.12
C LEU A 66 -8.75 3.67 21.34
N ASN A 67 -7.52 4.15 21.45
CA ASN A 67 -7.02 5.32 20.70
C ASN A 67 -5.52 5.17 20.42
N ALA A 68 -4.92 6.15 19.78
CA ALA A 68 -3.50 6.11 19.42
C ALA A 68 -2.54 6.02 20.63
N LEU A 69 -2.96 6.45 21.81
CA LEU A 69 -2.17 6.40 23.05
C LEU A 69 -2.35 5.10 23.84
N THR A 70 -3.25 4.21 23.40
CA THR A 70 -3.43 2.91 24.03
C THR A 70 -2.13 2.11 23.96
N LYS A 71 -1.69 1.59 25.10
CA LYS A 71 -0.50 0.73 25.18
C LYS A 71 -0.81 -0.63 24.57
N LEU A 72 0.16 -1.22 23.87
CA LEU A 72 0.00 -2.56 23.29
C LEU A 72 -0.23 -3.61 24.38
N SER A 73 0.35 -3.42 25.56
CA SER A 73 0.14 -4.28 26.74
C SER A 73 -1.30 -4.28 27.27
N ASP A 74 -2.14 -3.33 26.85
CA ASP A 74 -3.56 -3.26 27.22
C ASP A 74 -4.48 -3.89 26.16
N LEU A 75 -3.94 -4.28 25.02
CA LEU A 75 -4.68 -4.99 23.99
C LEU A 75 -4.94 -6.44 24.40
N GLY A 76 -6.09 -6.95 24.04
CA GLY A 76 -6.51 -8.32 24.29
C GLY A 76 -6.47 -9.19 23.05
N ILE A 77 -6.32 -10.49 23.27
CA ILE A 77 -6.42 -11.50 22.22
C ILE A 77 -7.73 -12.25 22.46
N LYS A 78 -8.60 -12.28 21.46
CA LYS A 78 -9.84 -13.05 21.53
C LYS A 78 -9.54 -14.54 21.49
N GLY A 79 -10.12 -15.27 22.43
CA GLY A 79 -10.13 -16.72 22.40
C GLY A 79 -10.90 -17.26 21.18
N SER A 80 -10.66 -18.50 20.84
CA SER A 80 -11.35 -19.20 19.74
C SER A 80 -12.87 -19.30 19.93
N ASP A 81 -13.35 -19.17 21.17
CA ASP A 81 -14.76 -19.14 21.56
C ASP A 81 -15.36 -17.73 21.58
N GLY A 82 -14.56 -16.71 21.18
CA GLY A 82 -14.95 -15.30 21.20
C GLY A 82 -14.82 -14.60 22.54
N SER A 83 -14.39 -15.31 23.60
CA SER A 83 -14.06 -14.70 24.89
C SER A 83 -12.82 -13.81 24.77
N THR A 84 -12.75 -12.76 25.58
CA THR A 84 -11.54 -11.94 25.67
C THR A 84 -10.52 -12.70 26.50
N VAL A 85 -9.31 -12.83 26.00
CA VAL A 85 -8.21 -13.51 26.66
C VAL A 85 -7.25 -12.47 27.24
N ALA A 86 -6.28 -12.93 28.03
CA ALA A 86 -5.21 -12.12 28.60
C ALA A 86 -4.59 -11.16 27.59
N GLY A 87 -4.02 -10.07 28.05
CA GLY A 87 -3.33 -9.11 27.21
C GLY A 87 -2.14 -9.72 26.48
N ILE A 88 -1.64 -8.98 25.47
CA ILE A 88 -0.44 -9.36 24.74
C ILE A 88 0.71 -9.62 25.72
N THR A 89 1.30 -10.80 25.67
CA THR A 89 2.53 -11.12 26.41
C THR A 89 3.72 -10.81 25.50
N THR A 90 4.60 -9.90 25.94
CA THR A 90 5.82 -9.57 25.22
C THR A 90 7.04 -9.73 26.14
N GLY A 91 8.18 -10.08 25.57
CA GLY A 91 9.48 -10.09 26.25
C GLY A 91 10.34 -8.89 25.82
N ASP A 92 11.48 -8.73 26.45
CA ASP A 92 12.45 -7.69 26.10
C ASP A 92 13.05 -7.86 24.69
N ASP A 93 12.90 -9.08 24.12
CA ASP A 93 13.33 -9.46 22.78
C ASP A 93 12.25 -9.35 21.71
N THR A 94 11.04 -8.94 22.09
CA THR A 94 9.91 -8.83 21.16
C THR A 94 10.12 -7.64 20.22
N THR A 95 10.11 -7.91 18.92
CA THR A 95 10.31 -6.88 17.90
C THR A 95 9.27 -7.03 16.79
N LEU A 96 8.58 -5.93 16.50
CA LEU A 96 7.74 -5.80 15.30
C LEU A 96 8.61 -5.37 14.13
N LYS A 97 8.54 -6.11 13.02
CA LYS A 97 9.30 -5.86 11.80
C LYS A 97 8.37 -5.43 10.66
N ILE A 98 8.68 -4.31 10.06
CA ILE A 98 7.94 -3.75 8.94
C ILE A 98 8.86 -3.71 7.74
N GLN A 99 8.49 -4.39 6.66
CA GLN A 99 9.20 -4.39 5.40
C GLN A 99 8.32 -3.76 4.33
N SER A 100 8.84 -2.75 3.62
CA SER A 100 8.17 -2.08 2.49
C SER A 100 9.20 -1.83 1.38
N GLY A 101 9.09 -2.55 0.27
CA GLY A 101 10.13 -2.56 -0.76
C GLY A 101 11.49 -2.89 -0.14
N ASP A 102 12.49 -2.04 -0.36
CA ASP A 102 13.84 -2.19 0.18
C ASP A 102 14.01 -1.62 1.61
N THR A 103 12.96 -1.00 2.16
CA THR A 103 13.01 -0.40 3.49
C THR A 103 12.56 -1.39 4.55
N SER A 104 13.41 -1.62 5.55
CA SER A 104 13.10 -2.43 6.74
C SER A 104 13.16 -1.55 7.99
N VAL A 105 12.13 -1.60 8.81
CA VAL A 105 12.03 -0.84 10.06
C VAL A 105 11.63 -1.78 11.19
N ASP A 106 12.36 -1.71 12.29
CA ASP A 106 12.10 -2.49 13.49
C ASP A 106 11.57 -1.61 14.61
N LEU A 107 10.62 -2.14 15.38
CA LEU A 107 10.11 -1.56 16.61
C LEU A 107 10.27 -2.56 17.74
N ASN A 108 11.17 -2.29 18.66
CA ASN A 108 11.28 -3.06 19.90
C ASN A 108 10.07 -2.75 20.79
N ILE A 109 9.38 -3.80 21.20
CA ILE A 109 8.18 -3.68 22.02
C ILE A 109 8.54 -3.64 23.50
N THR A 110 8.02 -2.64 24.18
CA THR A 110 8.14 -2.50 25.63
C THR A 110 6.74 -2.41 26.23
N LYS A 111 6.66 -2.47 27.57
CA LYS A 111 5.40 -2.27 28.29
C LYS A 111 4.72 -0.92 28.05
N ASP A 112 5.48 0.06 27.54
CA ASP A 112 5.01 1.43 27.31
C ASP A 112 4.75 1.73 25.83
N THR A 113 5.07 0.79 24.92
CA THR A 113 4.83 0.94 23.48
C THR A 113 3.33 1.13 23.21
N THR A 114 2.99 2.12 22.41
CA THR A 114 1.62 2.52 22.08
C THR A 114 1.25 2.23 20.62
N ILE A 115 -0.03 2.32 20.29
CA ILE A 115 -0.52 2.31 18.90
C ILE A 115 0.13 3.44 18.07
N SER A 116 0.36 4.61 18.68
CA SER A 116 1.05 5.72 18.02
C SER A 116 2.49 5.39 17.62
N ASP A 117 3.20 4.60 18.43
CA ASP A 117 4.56 4.16 18.10
C ASP A 117 4.55 3.23 16.88
N VAL A 118 3.57 2.32 16.80
CA VAL A 118 3.37 1.45 15.63
C VAL A 118 3.07 2.30 14.38
N LEU A 119 2.15 3.28 14.47
CA LEU A 119 1.84 4.18 13.36
C LEU A 119 3.07 4.96 12.89
N SER A 120 3.90 5.42 13.82
CA SER A 120 5.12 6.16 13.51
C SER A 120 6.12 5.29 12.74
N LYS A 121 6.28 4.03 13.14
CA LYS A 121 7.16 3.08 12.45
C LYS A 121 6.65 2.65 11.08
N LEU A 122 5.34 2.49 10.91
CA LEU A 122 4.73 2.25 9.60
C LEU A 122 5.01 3.42 8.63
N LYS A 123 4.90 4.67 9.11
CA LYS A 123 5.21 5.87 8.32
C LYS A 123 6.71 5.99 8.02
N GLU A 124 7.57 5.64 8.99
CA GLU A 124 9.04 5.57 8.80
C GLU A 124 9.41 4.55 7.72
N ALA A 125 8.70 3.43 7.64
CA ALA A 125 8.85 2.43 6.57
C ALA A 125 8.32 2.90 5.20
N GLY A 126 7.82 4.13 5.09
CA GLY A 126 7.32 4.70 3.84
C GLY A 126 5.86 4.38 3.54
N LEU A 127 5.11 3.83 4.50
CA LEU A 127 3.70 3.49 4.33
C LEU A 127 2.77 4.65 4.75
N ASN A 128 1.57 4.66 4.20
CA ASN A 128 0.46 5.40 4.78
C ASN A 128 -0.18 4.52 5.85
N ALA A 129 -0.40 5.07 7.04
CA ALA A 129 -1.00 4.32 8.13
C ALA A 129 -1.91 5.22 8.97
N ASN A 130 -3.06 4.66 9.35
CA ASN A 130 -4.03 5.28 10.25
C ASN A 130 -4.63 4.22 11.18
N PHE A 131 -4.99 4.63 12.39
CA PHE A 131 -5.81 3.85 13.30
C PHE A 131 -7.17 4.52 13.45
N ASP A 132 -8.23 3.86 12.99
CA ASP A 132 -9.60 4.33 13.14
C ASP A 132 -10.14 3.90 14.50
N THR A 133 -10.38 4.88 15.36
CA THR A 133 -10.89 4.65 16.74
C THR A 133 -12.33 4.18 16.75
N THR A 134 -13.13 4.50 15.74
CA THR A 134 -14.51 4.06 15.60
C THR A 134 -14.59 2.60 15.16
N GLN A 135 -13.78 2.22 14.15
CA GLN A 135 -13.69 0.86 13.65
C GLN A 135 -12.71 0.00 14.45
N GLN A 136 -11.88 0.62 15.29
CA GLN A 136 -10.88 -0.02 16.15
C GLN A 136 -9.91 -0.91 15.36
N ARG A 137 -9.38 -0.41 14.24
CA ARG A 137 -8.45 -1.15 13.37
C ARG A 137 -7.47 -0.26 12.65
N PHE A 138 -6.38 -0.87 12.22
CA PHE A 138 -5.41 -0.23 11.35
C PHE A 138 -5.86 -0.27 9.88
N TYR A 139 -5.59 0.82 9.18
CA TYR A 139 -5.63 0.93 7.72
C TYR A 139 -4.24 1.32 7.24
N ILE A 140 -3.63 0.49 6.42
CA ILE A 140 -2.25 0.64 5.97
C ILE A 140 -2.20 0.48 4.47
N SER A 141 -1.50 1.36 3.76
CA SER A 141 -1.30 1.23 2.32
C SER A 141 0.11 1.63 1.91
N ALA A 142 0.57 1.09 0.80
CA ALA A 142 1.73 1.64 0.10
C ALA A 142 1.43 3.08 -0.36
N LYS A 143 2.46 3.88 -0.61
CA LYS A 143 2.33 5.21 -1.21
C LYS A 143 2.11 5.12 -2.71
N ASP A 144 2.82 4.20 -3.35
CA ASP A 144 2.79 3.99 -4.78
C ASP A 144 2.10 2.67 -5.12
N SER A 145 1.57 2.58 -6.32
CA SER A 145 1.05 1.34 -6.89
C SER A 145 2.20 0.46 -7.41
N GLY A 146 1.86 -0.75 -7.80
CA GLY A 146 2.81 -1.69 -8.37
C GLY A 146 3.30 -2.76 -7.41
N ASP A 147 3.99 -3.74 -7.95
CA ASP A 147 4.55 -4.86 -7.17
C ASP A 147 5.60 -4.40 -6.15
N ALA A 148 6.37 -3.37 -6.46
CA ALA A 148 7.37 -2.80 -5.56
C ALA A 148 6.77 -2.15 -4.30
N GLY A 149 5.46 -1.80 -4.32
CA GLY A 149 4.73 -1.26 -3.18
C GLY A 149 4.28 -2.33 -2.17
N ASN A 150 4.52 -3.61 -2.41
CA ASN A 150 4.14 -4.65 -1.46
C ASN A 150 4.91 -4.52 -0.15
N PHE A 151 4.20 -4.77 0.95
CA PHE A 151 4.77 -4.69 2.29
C PHE A 151 4.35 -5.88 3.15
N SER A 152 5.09 -6.11 4.22
CA SER A 152 4.78 -7.13 5.22
C SER A 152 5.02 -6.61 6.64
N ILE A 153 4.24 -7.12 7.57
CA ILE A 153 4.37 -6.86 8.99
C ILE A 153 4.50 -8.20 9.69
N THR A 154 5.63 -8.40 10.35
CA THR A 154 5.97 -9.63 11.05
C THR A 154 6.46 -9.31 12.47
N ALA A 155 6.60 -10.30 13.30
CA ALA A 155 7.17 -10.12 14.63
C ALA A 155 8.14 -11.26 14.94
N THR A 156 9.09 -10.98 15.83
CA THR A 156 10.06 -11.95 16.34
C THR A 156 10.19 -11.83 17.85
N GLY A 157 10.75 -12.84 18.49
CA GLY A 157 10.97 -12.86 19.93
C GLY A 157 9.78 -13.41 20.71
N THR A 158 9.83 -13.24 22.02
CA THR A 158 8.84 -13.76 22.96
C THR A 158 7.48 -13.09 22.72
N GLY A 159 6.40 -13.89 22.53
CA GLY A 159 5.05 -13.38 22.30
C GLY A 159 4.81 -12.74 20.93
N ALA A 160 5.66 -13.01 19.95
CA ALA A 160 5.54 -12.48 18.59
C ALA A 160 4.15 -12.75 17.96
N ASP A 161 3.65 -13.98 18.10
CA ASP A 161 2.31 -14.35 17.57
C ASP A 161 1.19 -13.59 18.28
N ASP A 162 1.29 -13.43 19.59
CA ASP A 162 0.32 -12.71 20.38
C ASP A 162 0.30 -11.22 20.02
N LEU A 163 1.47 -10.63 19.76
CA LEU A 163 1.59 -9.27 19.29
C LEU A 163 0.84 -9.07 17.94
N LEU A 164 1.08 -9.96 16.97
CA LEU A 164 0.42 -9.88 15.65
C LEU A 164 -1.10 -10.08 15.76
N LYS A 165 -1.56 -11.00 16.63
CA LYS A 165 -2.99 -11.18 16.91
C LYS A 165 -3.60 -9.95 17.56
N GLY A 166 -2.97 -9.41 18.61
CA GLY A 166 -3.47 -8.24 19.35
C GLY A 166 -3.51 -6.98 18.49
N LEU A 167 -2.59 -6.84 17.54
CA LEU A 167 -2.58 -5.75 16.54
C LEU A 167 -3.54 -5.99 15.35
N GLY A 168 -4.24 -7.13 15.34
CA GLY A 168 -5.15 -7.49 14.24
C GLY A 168 -4.44 -7.74 12.90
N ILE A 169 -3.15 -8.06 12.91
CA ILE A 169 -2.39 -8.34 11.69
C ILE A 169 -2.71 -9.73 11.16
N THR A 170 -2.89 -10.73 12.03
CA THR A 170 -3.25 -12.11 11.62
C THR A 170 -4.63 -12.18 10.96
N ASP A 171 -5.55 -11.32 11.37
CA ASP A 171 -6.92 -11.24 10.84
C ASP A 171 -7.10 -10.14 9.79
N ALA A 172 -5.98 -9.58 9.31
CA ALA A 172 -6.00 -8.51 8.32
C ALA A 172 -6.38 -9.03 6.93
N ASN A 173 -7.13 -8.21 6.20
CA ASN A 173 -7.34 -8.39 4.78
C ASN A 173 -6.26 -7.61 4.02
N TYR A 174 -5.41 -8.34 3.29
CA TYR A 174 -4.32 -7.76 2.51
C TYR A 174 -4.60 -7.87 1.01
N ILE A 175 -4.65 -6.74 0.34
CA ILE A 175 -4.73 -6.63 -1.11
C ILE A 175 -3.31 -6.38 -1.63
N LYS A 176 -2.80 -7.32 -2.41
CA LYS A 176 -1.47 -7.21 -3.00
C LYS A 176 -1.43 -6.11 -4.07
N GLY A 177 -0.38 -5.30 -4.05
CA GLY A 177 -0.05 -4.39 -5.15
C GLY A 177 0.35 -5.18 -6.40
N GLN A 178 0.09 -4.59 -7.55
CA GLN A 178 0.46 -5.19 -8.83
C GLN A 178 0.81 -4.11 -9.84
N ASP A 179 1.71 -4.42 -10.76
CA ASP A 179 2.04 -3.57 -11.89
C ASP A 179 0.92 -3.58 -12.94
N SER A 180 0.82 -2.51 -13.72
CA SER A 180 0.00 -2.52 -14.92
C SER A 180 0.73 -3.21 -16.08
N VAL A 181 -0.04 -3.82 -16.96
CA VAL A 181 0.47 -4.54 -18.13
C VAL A 181 -0.34 -4.14 -19.37
N ILE A 182 0.36 -3.67 -20.39
CA ILE A 182 -0.22 -3.40 -21.72
C ILE A 182 0.56 -4.16 -22.78
N THR A 183 -0.09 -4.44 -23.89
CA THR A 183 0.55 -4.95 -25.11
C THR A 183 0.35 -3.92 -26.22
N LEU A 184 1.44 -3.36 -26.71
CA LEU A 184 1.45 -2.42 -27.84
C LEU A 184 2.12 -3.08 -29.04
N ASN A 185 1.39 -3.23 -30.14
CA ASN A 185 1.89 -3.89 -31.36
C ASN A 185 2.55 -5.26 -31.07
N ASN A 186 1.89 -6.11 -30.30
CA ASN A 186 2.35 -7.45 -29.85
C ASN A 186 3.59 -7.44 -28.92
N THR A 187 4.02 -6.28 -28.44
CA THR A 187 5.08 -6.16 -27.43
C THR A 187 4.48 -5.79 -26.09
N GLU A 188 4.82 -6.56 -25.07
CA GLU A 188 4.35 -6.33 -23.70
C GLU A 188 5.22 -5.30 -22.99
N TYR A 189 4.57 -4.42 -22.23
CA TYR A 189 5.18 -3.41 -21.37
C TYR A 189 4.54 -3.45 -20.01
N THR A 190 5.35 -3.28 -18.97
CA THR A 190 4.92 -3.20 -17.58
C THR A 190 5.26 -1.83 -16.99
N SER A 191 4.45 -1.38 -16.03
CA SER A 191 4.69 -0.16 -15.27
C SER A 191 4.13 -0.30 -13.86
N ASN A 192 4.81 0.27 -12.88
CA ASN A 192 4.32 0.35 -11.51
C ASN A 192 3.09 1.27 -11.36
N SER A 193 2.76 2.02 -12.38
CA SER A 193 1.57 2.87 -12.48
C SER A 193 0.79 2.52 -13.75
N ASN A 194 -0.34 3.21 -13.99
CA ASN A 194 -1.10 3.03 -15.23
C ASN A 194 -0.55 3.88 -16.41
N VAL A 195 0.62 4.51 -16.23
CA VAL A 195 1.22 5.40 -17.22
C VAL A 195 2.45 4.77 -17.85
N PHE A 196 2.50 4.80 -19.18
CA PHE A 196 3.59 4.25 -19.99
C PHE A 196 4.15 5.33 -20.90
N SER A 197 5.48 5.47 -20.95
CA SER A 197 6.17 6.33 -21.89
C SER A 197 6.87 5.45 -22.92
N ILE A 198 6.34 5.40 -24.14
CA ILE A 198 6.80 4.50 -25.19
C ILE A 198 6.91 5.28 -26.50
N ASN A 199 8.13 5.37 -27.04
CA ASN A 199 8.40 5.94 -28.37
C ASN A 199 7.68 7.28 -28.63
N GLY A 200 7.83 8.23 -27.69
CA GLY A 200 7.22 9.56 -27.79
C GLY A 200 5.72 9.60 -27.49
N LEU A 201 5.10 8.48 -27.07
CA LEU A 201 3.73 8.43 -26.61
C LEU A 201 3.70 8.33 -25.08
N THR A 202 2.82 9.08 -24.44
CA THR A 202 2.42 8.86 -23.04
C THR A 202 1.04 8.22 -23.05
N ILE A 203 0.98 6.95 -22.67
CA ILE A 203 -0.23 6.13 -22.67
C ILE A 203 -0.67 5.96 -21.23
N THR A 204 -1.93 6.28 -20.91
CA THR A 204 -2.54 6.04 -19.60
C THR A 204 -3.64 5.01 -19.77
N ALA A 205 -3.50 3.84 -19.13
CA ALA A 205 -4.56 2.83 -19.00
C ALA A 205 -5.59 3.30 -17.95
N LEU A 206 -6.88 3.14 -18.26
CA LEU A 206 -8.01 3.64 -17.46
C LEU A 206 -8.89 2.51 -16.96
#